data_cab0bf8d071280ea808925a09a763f12
#
_entry.id   cab0bf8d071280ea808925a09a763f12
#
_cell.length_a   1.000
_cell.length_b   1.000
_cell.length_c   1.000
_cell.angle_alpha   90.00
_cell.angle_beta   90.00
_cell.angle_gamma   90.00
#
_symmetry.space_group_name_H-M   'P 1'
#
loop_
_entity.id
_entity.type
_entity.pdbx_description
1 polymer ?
#
loop_
_entity_poly.entity_id
_entity_poly.type
_entity_poly.pdbx_seq_one_letter_code
_entity_poly.pdbx_strand_id
1 'polypeptide(L)'
;RQMASKEKKGERKQDAESPLMRQHAEMKRRFPDAMLLFRVGDFYETFGADAKRASEILGITLTRKAAGAGTYTELAGIPYHALEQYLPRLVRAGLRVAICDQLEDPKATKGLVKRGITELVTPGVSYNDMVLEVKENNFLCGLHLCDKIHGVSFLDVSTGEFYVAQGDREYVDKLLHSFRPTEVILQRQKQQLFHSLFPETYYTNTFDDWVFTTDFAHDTLTRQFGTASLKGFGVESLDKGVVAAAVALHYLQETRHDRTGNICGLSRVEEDRYVWLDKFTMRNLELIHSPNENAKTLVDVIDRTVTPMGARMLRRWMTMPLKDRSAIEERLCVVDLLVREPDLAGRMRQHIRTVGDLERLASKVAIGRVSPREVQQVRRALEAVGELRTLCRQVDVLSPYAEQLDACE
;
A
#
# COMPACT_ATOMS: atom_id res chain seq x y z
N ARG A 1 70.95 -16.85 -42.28
CA ARG A 1 69.56 -17.24 -42.52
C ARG A 1 68.80 -17.04 -41.20
N GLN A 2 67.96 -16.00 -41.21
CA GLN A 2 67.12 -15.56 -40.11
C GLN A 2 66.00 -16.58 -39.84
N MET A 3 65.85 -16.99 -38.59
CA MET A 3 64.63 -17.57 -38.10
C MET A 3 63.78 -16.50 -37.43
N ALA A 4 62.65 -16.20 -38.02
CA ALA A 4 61.68 -15.29 -37.47
C ALA A 4 60.81 -16.02 -36.43
N SER A 5 60.89 -15.66 -35.17
CA SER A 5 60.01 -16.08 -34.10
C SER A 5 58.66 -15.37 -34.26
N LYS A 6 57.59 -16.16 -34.54
CA LYS A 6 56.20 -15.66 -34.46
C LYS A 6 55.78 -15.49 -33.02
N GLU A 7 55.85 -14.30 -32.51
CA GLU A 7 55.10 -13.90 -31.31
C GLU A 7 53.62 -13.86 -31.64
N LYS A 8 52.87 -14.85 -31.18
CA LYS A 8 51.42 -14.77 -31.08
C LYS A 8 51.09 -13.84 -29.91
N LYS A 9 50.75 -12.56 -30.22
CA LYS A 9 50.01 -11.69 -29.30
C LYS A 9 48.66 -12.37 -28.98
N GLY A 10 48.57 -12.99 -27.83
CA GLY A 10 47.29 -13.36 -27.24
C GLY A 10 46.58 -12.09 -26.79
N GLU A 11 45.62 -11.63 -27.57
CA GLU A 11 44.67 -10.64 -27.11
C GLU A 11 43.96 -11.23 -25.89
N ARG A 12 44.25 -10.70 -24.70
CA ARG A 12 43.41 -10.93 -23.51
C ARG A 12 42.04 -10.40 -23.84
N LYS A 13 41.11 -11.32 -24.14
CA LYS A 13 39.68 -11.01 -24.10
C LYS A 13 39.40 -10.46 -22.72
N GLN A 14 39.06 -9.17 -22.66
CA GLN A 14 38.48 -8.55 -21.45
C GLN A 14 37.29 -9.40 -21.08
N ASP A 15 37.36 -9.95 -19.90
CA ASP A 15 36.38 -10.88 -19.33
C ASP A 15 35.01 -10.21 -19.27
N ALA A 16 34.15 -10.55 -20.22
CA ALA A 16 32.82 -9.97 -20.32
C ALA A 16 31.92 -10.60 -19.25
N GLU A 17 31.31 -9.74 -18.44
CA GLU A 17 30.22 -10.06 -17.54
C GLU A 17 29.18 -10.96 -18.25
N SER A 18 28.67 -11.99 -17.57
CA SER A 18 27.71 -12.92 -18.20
C SER A 18 26.48 -12.17 -18.71
N PRO A 19 25.86 -12.59 -19.83
CA PRO A 19 24.66 -11.92 -20.35
C PRO A 19 23.53 -11.79 -19.32
N LEU A 20 23.39 -12.76 -18.42
CA LEU A 20 22.45 -12.75 -17.30
C LEU A 20 22.75 -11.60 -16.32
N MET A 21 24.02 -11.45 -15.94
CA MET A 21 24.46 -10.39 -15.00
C MET A 21 24.33 -9.01 -15.61
N ARG A 22 24.49 -8.87 -16.93
CA ARG A 22 24.22 -7.59 -17.62
C ARG A 22 22.75 -7.19 -17.53
N GLN A 23 21.81 -8.14 -17.75
CA GLN A 23 20.38 -7.86 -17.55
C GLN A 23 20.08 -7.47 -16.09
N HIS A 24 20.68 -8.19 -15.14
CA HIS A 24 20.52 -7.86 -13.72
C HIS A 24 21.04 -6.44 -13.41
N ALA A 25 22.26 -6.09 -13.86
CA ALA A 25 22.86 -4.79 -13.63
C ALA A 25 22.05 -3.65 -14.30
N GLU A 26 21.44 -3.90 -15.45
CA GLU A 26 20.54 -2.95 -16.10
C GLU A 26 19.28 -2.69 -15.27
N MET A 27 18.65 -3.74 -14.77
CA MET A 27 17.46 -3.61 -13.91
C MET A 27 17.81 -2.94 -12.58
N LYS A 28 18.94 -3.30 -11.96
CA LYS A 28 19.39 -2.69 -10.70
C LYS A 28 19.71 -1.19 -10.86
N ARG A 29 20.25 -0.77 -11.99
CA ARG A 29 20.48 0.66 -12.27
C ARG A 29 19.19 1.48 -12.37
N ARG A 30 18.08 0.87 -12.79
CA ARG A 30 16.78 1.55 -12.86
C ARG A 30 16.15 1.71 -11.48
N PHE A 31 16.42 0.79 -10.54
CA PHE A 31 15.89 0.80 -9.17
C PHE A 31 17.02 0.53 -8.18
N PRO A 32 17.96 1.51 -8.01
CA PRO A 32 19.17 1.30 -7.20
C PRO A 32 18.85 1.03 -5.72
N ASP A 33 17.78 1.65 -5.21
CA ASP A 33 17.36 1.55 -3.80
C ASP A 33 16.48 0.32 -3.50
N ALA A 34 15.99 -0.38 -4.53
CA ALA A 34 15.16 -1.56 -4.35
C ALA A 34 16.01 -2.83 -4.32
N MET A 35 15.65 -3.77 -3.45
CA MET A 35 16.16 -5.14 -3.51
C MET A 35 15.59 -5.82 -4.76
N LEU A 36 16.47 -6.32 -5.64
CA LEU A 36 16.04 -6.96 -6.88
C LEU A 36 15.90 -8.47 -6.68
N LEU A 37 14.69 -8.98 -6.78
CA LEU A 37 14.38 -10.41 -6.89
C LEU A 37 14.32 -10.78 -8.38
N PHE A 38 15.38 -11.39 -8.87
CA PHE A 38 15.61 -11.64 -10.28
C PHE A 38 15.32 -13.09 -10.64
N ARG A 39 14.34 -13.34 -11.50
CA ARG A 39 13.90 -14.69 -11.87
C ARG A 39 14.96 -15.44 -12.68
N VAL A 40 15.44 -16.55 -12.15
CA VAL A 40 16.39 -17.46 -12.80
C VAL A 40 15.86 -18.87 -12.67
N GLY A 41 15.27 -19.41 -13.73
CA GLY A 41 14.60 -20.71 -13.71
C GLY A 41 13.49 -20.75 -12.65
N ASP A 42 13.59 -21.68 -11.71
CA ASP A 42 12.59 -21.87 -10.65
C ASP A 42 12.88 -21.07 -9.36
N PHE A 43 13.82 -20.11 -9.42
CA PHE A 43 14.19 -19.28 -8.28
C PHE A 43 14.08 -17.79 -8.60
N TYR A 44 13.79 -16.99 -7.56
CA TYR A 44 14.15 -15.59 -7.52
C TYR A 44 15.51 -15.48 -6.81
N GLU A 45 16.50 -15.04 -7.55
CA GLU A 45 17.87 -14.84 -7.07
C GLU A 45 18.11 -13.34 -6.80
N THR A 46 18.88 -13.06 -5.77
CA THR A 46 19.38 -11.72 -5.47
C THR A 46 20.89 -11.77 -5.25
N PHE A 47 21.61 -10.68 -5.58
CA PHE A 47 23.07 -10.70 -5.68
C PHE A 47 23.72 -9.60 -4.85
N GLY A 48 25.00 -9.81 -4.47
CA GLY A 48 25.84 -8.83 -3.78
C GLY A 48 25.28 -8.36 -2.44
N ALA A 49 25.16 -7.06 -2.25
CA ALA A 49 24.63 -6.46 -1.01
C ALA A 49 23.17 -6.86 -0.74
N ASP A 50 22.34 -6.96 -1.79
CA ASP A 50 20.96 -7.42 -1.67
C ASP A 50 20.89 -8.87 -1.16
N ALA A 51 21.80 -9.74 -1.61
CA ALA A 51 21.86 -11.13 -1.17
C ALA A 51 22.21 -11.26 0.32
N LYS A 52 23.17 -10.49 0.81
CA LYS A 52 23.52 -10.45 2.23
C LYS A 52 22.32 -10.04 3.07
N ARG A 53 21.68 -8.94 2.70
CA ARG A 53 20.53 -8.41 3.41
C ARG A 53 19.32 -9.35 3.37
N ALA A 54 19.06 -9.98 2.21
CA ALA A 54 18.01 -11.00 2.09
C ALA A 54 18.28 -12.21 2.97
N SER A 55 19.52 -12.70 2.99
CA SER A 55 19.92 -13.83 3.85
C SER A 55 19.70 -13.54 5.33
N GLU A 56 20.06 -12.34 5.80
CA GLU A 56 19.86 -11.90 7.19
C GLU A 56 18.38 -11.83 7.57
N ILE A 57 17.54 -11.17 6.74
CA ILE A 57 16.12 -10.95 7.03
C ILE A 57 15.33 -12.25 6.92
N LEU A 58 15.61 -13.05 5.88
CA LEU A 58 14.82 -14.25 5.58
C LEU A 58 15.35 -15.51 6.29
N GLY A 59 16.57 -15.47 6.80
CA GLY A 59 17.22 -16.65 7.39
C GLY A 59 17.55 -17.73 6.34
N ILE A 60 17.83 -17.34 5.09
CA ILE A 60 18.16 -18.24 3.99
C ILE A 60 19.66 -18.30 3.75
N THR A 61 20.10 -19.38 3.10
CA THR A 61 21.53 -19.63 2.86
C THR A 61 22.13 -18.58 1.91
N LEU A 62 23.22 -17.95 2.34
CA LEU A 62 24.07 -17.11 1.49
C LEU A 62 25.12 -17.99 0.80
N THR A 63 25.12 -17.97 -0.52
CA THR A 63 26.05 -18.72 -1.37
C THR A 63 26.87 -17.77 -2.26
N ARG A 64 27.67 -18.32 -3.17
CA ARG A 64 28.42 -17.55 -4.15
C ARG A 64 28.18 -18.08 -5.55
N LYS A 65 28.08 -17.18 -6.51
CA LYS A 65 27.92 -17.48 -7.94
C LYS A 65 29.09 -16.87 -8.71
N ALA A 66 29.60 -17.60 -9.68
CA ALA A 66 30.63 -17.08 -10.58
C ALA A 66 30.02 -15.94 -11.42
N ALA A 67 30.63 -14.75 -11.36
CA ALA A 67 30.17 -13.55 -12.05
C ALA A 67 30.89 -13.31 -13.40
N GLY A 68 31.91 -14.13 -13.71
CA GLY A 68 32.79 -14.03 -14.86
C GLY A 68 34.23 -13.72 -14.38
N ALA A 69 35.22 -13.97 -15.27
CA ALA A 69 36.65 -13.63 -15.00
C ALA A 69 37.26 -14.16 -13.70
N GLY A 70 36.75 -15.24 -13.15
CA GLY A 70 37.23 -15.75 -11.86
C GLY A 70 36.73 -14.97 -10.65
N THR A 71 35.82 -14.00 -10.83
CA THR A 71 35.17 -13.28 -9.74
C THR A 71 33.90 -14.02 -9.28
N TYR A 72 33.59 -13.87 -7.99
CA TYR A 72 32.39 -14.40 -7.37
C TYR A 72 31.57 -13.26 -6.79
N THR A 73 30.25 -13.37 -6.90
CA THR A 73 29.32 -12.50 -6.21
C THR A 73 28.49 -13.31 -5.22
N GLU A 74 28.11 -12.68 -4.12
CA GLU A 74 27.18 -13.30 -3.16
C GLU A 74 25.82 -13.52 -3.83
N LEU A 75 25.19 -14.64 -3.48
CA LEU A 75 23.90 -15.07 -3.99
C LEU A 75 23.03 -15.57 -2.84
N ALA A 76 21.81 -15.10 -2.78
CA ALA A 76 20.74 -15.72 -2.02
C ALA A 76 19.53 -15.91 -2.94
N GLY A 77 18.73 -16.95 -2.73
CA GLY A 77 17.59 -17.22 -3.58
C GLY A 77 16.46 -17.91 -2.86
N ILE A 78 15.25 -17.69 -3.34
CA ILE A 78 14.02 -18.33 -2.86
C ILE A 78 13.32 -19.01 -4.04
N PRO A 79 12.64 -20.16 -3.83
CA PRO A 79 11.82 -20.76 -4.86
C PRO A 79 10.73 -19.77 -5.35
N TYR A 80 10.49 -19.70 -6.66
CA TYR A 80 9.55 -18.70 -7.20
C TYR A 80 8.12 -18.87 -6.67
N HIS A 81 7.68 -20.11 -6.47
CA HIS A 81 6.37 -20.43 -5.93
C HIS A 81 6.21 -20.06 -4.45
N ALA A 82 7.32 -19.78 -3.76
CA ALA A 82 7.32 -19.35 -2.37
C ALA A 82 7.43 -17.81 -2.19
N LEU A 83 7.38 -17.04 -3.29
CA LEU A 83 7.46 -15.58 -3.25
C LEU A 83 6.49 -14.97 -2.24
N GLU A 84 5.24 -15.39 -2.25
CA GLU A 84 4.20 -14.87 -1.35
C GLU A 84 4.51 -15.09 0.14
N GLN A 85 5.32 -16.10 0.47
CA GLN A 85 5.73 -16.38 1.84
C GLN A 85 6.91 -15.52 2.30
N TYR A 86 7.87 -15.23 1.40
CA TYR A 86 9.10 -14.51 1.73
C TYR A 86 9.02 -13.00 1.52
N LEU A 87 8.30 -12.56 0.49
CA LEU A 87 8.13 -11.14 0.16
C LEU A 87 7.63 -10.29 1.34
N PRO A 88 6.63 -10.72 2.13
CA PRO A 88 6.15 -9.96 3.29
C PRO A 88 7.22 -9.65 4.32
N ARG A 89 8.14 -10.56 4.55
CA ARG A 89 9.23 -10.37 5.52
C ARG A 89 10.22 -9.29 5.07
N LEU A 90 10.51 -9.22 3.78
CA LEU A 90 11.36 -8.17 3.21
C LEU A 90 10.68 -6.80 3.28
N VAL A 91 9.40 -6.73 2.89
CA VAL A 91 8.65 -5.47 2.88
C VAL A 91 8.40 -4.94 4.30
N ARG A 92 8.05 -5.80 5.26
CA ARG A 92 7.92 -5.44 6.69
C ARG A 92 9.24 -4.99 7.32
N ALA A 93 10.38 -5.44 6.79
CA ALA A 93 11.69 -4.92 7.16
C ALA A 93 11.99 -3.54 6.53
N GLY A 94 11.01 -2.92 5.86
CA GLY A 94 11.12 -1.61 5.25
C GLY A 94 11.81 -1.59 3.89
N LEU A 95 11.94 -2.74 3.23
CA LEU A 95 12.57 -2.80 1.92
C LEU A 95 11.56 -2.55 0.79
N ARG A 96 12.03 -1.82 -0.21
CA ARG A 96 11.41 -1.81 -1.54
C ARG A 96 11.94 -3.04 -2.29
N VAL A 97 11.05 -3.84 -2.85
CA VAL A 97 11.40 -5.08 -3.52
C VAL A 97 10.93 -5.04 -4.98
N ALA A 98 11.88 -5.03 -5.90
CA ALA A 98 11.61 -5.09 -7.34
C ALA A 98 11.55 -6.57 -7.79
N ILE A 99 10.39 -7.00 -8.25
CA ILE A 99 10.17 -8.34 -8.79
C ILE A 99 10.47 -8.29 -10.29
N CYS A 100 11.46 -9.06 -10.72
CA CYS A 100 11.89 -9.15 -12.10
C CYS A 100 11.61 -10.53 -12.65
N ASP A 101 10.60 -10.63 -13.52
CA ASP A 101 10.16 -11.88 -14.13
C ASP A 101 10.63 -12.07 -15.57
N GLN A 102 10.51 -13.30 -16.03
CA GLN A 102 10.70 -13.67 -17.43
C GLN A 102 9.49 -13.18 -18.24
N LEU A 103 9.72 -12.37 -19.25
CA LEU A 103 8.67 -11.82 -20.13
C LEU A 103 8.36 -12.74 -21.33
N GLU A 104 9.17 -13.79 -21.53
CA GLU A 104 9.07 -14.73 -22.63
C GLU A 104 9.04 -16.16 -22.09
N ASP A 105 8.40 -17.07 -22.82
CA ASP A 105 8.42 -18.49 -22.47
C ASP A 105 9.83 -19.07 -22.67
N PRO A 106 10.46 -19.58 -21.61
CA PRO A 106 11.81 -20.18 -21.72
C PRO A 106 11.87 -21.35 -22.69
N LYS A 107 10.77 -22.06 -22.92
CA LYS A 107 10.68 -23.21 -23.86
C LYS A 107 10.61 -22.77 -25.31
N ALA A 108 10.12 -21.58 -25.59
CA ALA A 108 9.97 -21.03 -26.93
C ALA A 108 11.16 -20.18 -27.40
N THR A 109 12.01 -19.72 -26.45
CA THR A 109 13.08 -18.76 -26.72
C THR A 109 14.41 -19.47 -26.97
N LYS A 110 15.03 -19.25 -28.14
CA LYS A 110 16.40 -19.67 -28.43
C LYS A 110 17.38 -18.61 -27.89
N GLY A 111 17.94 -18.84 -26.70
CA GLY A 111 18.93 -17.95 -26.11
C GLY A 111 18.55 -17.44 -24.72
N LEU A 112 19.04 -16.27 -24.34
CA LEU A 112 18.75 -15.68 -23.04
C LEU A 112 17.34 -15.08 -23.01
N VAL A 113 16.47 -15.61 -22.16
CA VAL A 113 15.11 -15.12 -21.95
C VAL A 113 15.14 -13.66 -21.50
N LYS A 114 14.31 -12.82 -22.12
CA LYS A 114 14.14 -11.42 -21.76
C LYS A 114 13.41 -11.32 -20.40
N ARG A 115 13.91 -10.46 -19.54
CA ARG A 115 13.35 -10.17 -18.21
C ARG A 115 12.99 -8.71 -18.08
N GLY A 116 12.04 -8.44 -17.21
CA GLY A 116 11.64 -7.06 -16.88
C GLY A 116 11.04 -7.00 -15.51
N ILE A 117 11.05 -5.79 -14.93
CA ILE A 117 10.40 -5.54 -13.66
C ILE A 117 8.90 -5.53 -13.89
N THR A 118 8.21 -6.46 -13.24
CA THR A 118 6.76 -6.62 -13.31
C THR A 118 6.06 -5.88 -12.19
N GLU A 119 6.70 -5.75 -11.03
CA GLU A 119 6.13 -5.07 -9.86
C GLU A 119 7.24 -4.55 -8.96
N LEU A 120 7.03 -3.39 -8.35
CA LEU A 120 7.85 -2.85 -7.27
C LEU A 120 6.99 -2.77 -6.00
N VAL A 121 7.15 -3.74 -5.11
CA VAL A 121 6.42 -3.79 -3.85
C VAL A 121 7.14 -2.95 -2.81
N THR A 122 6.38 -2.09 -2.13
CA THR A 122 6.89 -1.18 -1.10
C THR A 122 6.03 -1.26 0.16
N PRO A 123 6.48 -0.73 1.31
CA PRO A 123 5.67 -0.72 2.53
C PRO A 123 4.28 -0.10 2.33
N GLY A 124 4.17 1.00 1.58
CA GLY A 124 2.92 1.72 1.32
C GLY A 124 2.11 1.20 0.15
N VAL A 125 2.70 0.36 -0.72
CA VAL A 125 2.04 -0.12 -1.95
C VAL A 125 2.12 -1.63 -2.03
N SER A 126 1.05 -2.29 -1.62
CA SER A 126 0.90 -3.74 -1.74
C SER A 126 -0.57 -4.15 -1.85
N TYR A 127 -0.84 -5.11 -2.73
CA TYR A 127 -2.12 -5.83 -2.82
C TYR A 127 -2.03 -7.24 -2.21
N ASN A 128 -0.86 -7.63 -1.73
CA ASN A 128 -0.62 -8.96 -1.20
C ASN A 128 -1.11 -9.05 0.25
N ASP A 129 -2.13 -9.87 0.50
CA ASP A 129 -2.73 -10.07 1.84
C ASP A 129 -1.72 -10.53 2.88
N MET A 130 -0.64 -11.20 2.47
CA MET A 130 0.41 -11.64 3.39
C MET A 130 1.32 -10.49 3.86
N VAL A 131 1.37 -9.38 3.09
CA VAL A 131 2.08 -8.15 3.47
C VAL A 131 1.21 -7.30 4.37
N LEU A 132 -0.09 -7.24 4.08
CA LEU A 132 -1.05 -6.38 4.73
C LEU A 132 -1.47 -6.93 6.10
N GLU A 133 -1.60 -6.02 7.07
CA GLU A 133 -2.30 -6.35 8.31
C GLU A 133 -3.82 -6.38 8.04
N VAL A 134 -4.47 -7.46 8.47
CA VAL A 134 -5.86 -7.73 8.11
C VAL A 134 -6.81 -6.66 8.66
N LYS A 135 -6.59 -6.24 9.89
CA LYS A 135 -7.45 -5.29 10.63
C LYS A 135 -7.02 -3.83 10.53
N GLU A 136 -5.98 -3.52 9.74
CA GLU A 136 -5.44 -2.17 9.59
C GLU A 136 -5.43 -1.73 8.13
N ASN A 137 -5.55 -0.43 7.92
CA ASN A 137 -5.29 0.16 6.62
C ASN A 137 -3.78 0.21 6.35
N ASN A 138 -3.42 0.21 5.07
CA ASN A 138 -2.04 0.38 4.63
C ASN A 138 -1.93 1.66 3.80
N PHE A 139 -1.81 2.80 4.48
CA PHE A 139 -1.80 4.10 3.82
C PHE A 139 -0.43 4.46 3.25
N LEU A 140 -0.43 4.77 1.95
CA LEU A 140 0.59 5.57 1.29
C LEU A 140 0.23 7.05 1.48
N CYS A 141 1.18 7.86 1.96
CA CYS A 141 0.98 9.29 2.13
C CYS A 141 1.71 10.07 1.04
N GLY A 142 1.00 10.91 0.30
CA GLY A 142 1.60 11.99 -0.47
C GLY A 142 1.67 13.25 0.39
N LEU A 143 2.81 13.93 0.42
CA LEU A 143 3.02 15.12 1.22
C LEU A 143 3.66 16.25 0.40
N HIS A 144 2.94 17.36 0.26
CA HIS A 144 3.43 18.58 -0.38
C HIS A 144 3.77 19.63 0.68
N LEU A 145 5.05 19.75 0.98
CA LEU A 145 5.55 20.73 1.96
C LEU A 145 5.63 22.12 1.32
N CYS A 146 5.01 23.10 1.97
CA CYS A 146 5.03 24.51 1.61
C CYS A 146 5.35 25.37 2.85
N ASP A 147 5.35 26.70 2.73
CA ASP A 147 5.81 27.58 3.82
C ASP A 147 4.89 27.54 5.06
N LYS A 148 3.58 27.69 4.87
CA LYS A 148 2.60 27.78 5.96
C LYS A 148 1.56 26.68 5.93
N ILE A 149 1.06 26.36 4.73
CA ILE A 149 0.01 25.37 4.54
C ILE A 149 0.57 24.22 3.73
N HIS A 150 0.55 23.03 4.29
CA HIS A 150 1.01 21.80 3.64
C HIS A 150 -0.17 21.02 3.10
N GLY A 151 0.03 20.33 1.97
CA GLY A 151 -0.94 19.39 1.43
C GLY A 151 -0.58 17.96 1.82
N VAL A 152 -1.58 17.17 2.17
CA VAL A 152 -1.41 15.77 2.53
C VAL A 152 -2.51 14.89 1.94
N SER A 153 -2.15 13.70 1.54
CA SER A 153 -3.10 12.68 1.08
C SER A 153 -2.78 11.32 1.68
N PHE A 154 -3.79 10.48 1.83
CA PHE A 154 -3.67 9.11 2.34
C PHE A 154 -4.42 8.17 1.41
N LEU A 155 -3.68 7.27 0.77
CA LEU A 155 -4.20 6.30 -0.18
C LEU A 155 -3.95 4.88 0.31
N ASP A 156 -5.01 4.13 0.56
CA ASP A 156 -4.91 2.68 0.76
C ASP A 156 -5.24 1.97 -0.55
N VAL A 157 -4.21 1.49 -1.23
CA VAL A 157 -4.38 0.82 -2.53
C VAL A 157 -5.15 -0.49 -2.42
N SER A 158 -5.14 -1.14 -1.26
CA SER A 158 -5.82 -2.41 -1.04
C SER A 158 -7.34 -2.28 -0.88
N THR A 159 -7.82 -1.11 -0.46
CA THR A 159 -9.26 -0.83 -0.28
C THR A 159 -9.80 0.18 -1.28
N GLY A 160 -8.92 0.97 -1.92
CA GLY A 160 -9.30 2.09 -2.78
C GLY A 160 -9.66 3.36 -2.03
N GLU A 161 -9.54 3.39 -0.70
CA GLU A 161 -9.78 4.59 0.10
C GLU A 161 -8.72 5.65 -0.18
N PHE A 162 -9.17 6.85 -0.50
CA PHE A 162 -8.29 7.97 -0.84
C PHE A 162 -8.77 9.26 -0.18
N TYR A 163 -7.98 9.77 0.76
CA TYR A 163 -8.27 10.96 1.54
C TYR A 163 -7.30 12.09 1.21
N VAL A 164 -7.79 13.32 1.30
CA VAL A 164 -7.00 14.53 1.06
C VAL A 164 -7.33 15.61 2.07
N ALA A 165 -6.30 16.32 2.49
CA ALA A 165 -6.41 17.49 3.36
C ALA A 165 -5.31 18.50 3.06
N GLN A 166 -5.46 19.71 3.57
CA GLN A 166 -4.39 20.71 3.68
C GLN A 166 -4.57 21.51 4.95
N GLY A 167 -3.46 21.91 5.53
CA GLY A 167 -3.46 22.71 6.75
C GLY A 167 -2.06 23.07 7.19
N ASP A 168 -1.97 23.67 8.36
CA ASP A 168 -0.70 23.98 8.98
C ASP A 168 0.04 22.72 9.45
N ARG A 169 1.26 22.91 9.97
CA ARG A 169 2.09 21.80 10.46
C ARG A 169 1.38 20.98 11.54
N GLU A 170 0.67 21.65 12.46
CA GLU A 170 0.05 20.98 13.61
C GLU A 170 -1.10 20.07 13.14
N TYR A 171 -1.91 20.57 12.22
CA TYR A 171 -2.99 19.77 11.64
C TYR A 171 -2.47 18.57 10.84
N VAL A 172 -1.44 18.76 10.02
CA VAL A 172 -0.81 17.65 9.27
C VAL A 172 -0.18 16.63 10.21
N ASP A 173 0.46 17.05 11.30
CA ASP A 173 1.02 16.15 12.32
C ASP A 173 -0.09 15.27 12.96
N LYS A 174 -1.23 15.87 13.31
CA LYS A 174 -2.40 15.12 13.81
C LYS A 174 -2.91 14.10 12.81
N LEU A 175 -2.99 14.47 11.52
CA LEU A 175 -3.40 13.53 10.47
C LEU A 175 -2.41 12.38 10.27
N LEU A 176 -1.12 12.66 10.24
CA LEU A 176 -0.08 11.61 10.15
C LEU A 176 -0.19 10.60 11.31
N HIS A 177 -0.50 11.08 12.52
CA HIS A 177 -0.72 10.21 13.68
C HIS A 177 -2.02 9.41 13.61
N SER A 178 -3.10 10.02 13.08
CA SER A 178 -4.42 9.36 12.98
C SER A 178 -4.44 8.29 11.87
N PHE A 179 -3.87 8.59 10.70
CA PHE A 179 -3.83 7.68 9.56
C PHE A 179 -2.65 6.70 9.59
N ARG A 180 -1.54 7.06 10.27
CA ARG A 180 -0.33 6.25 10.42
C ARG A 180 0.16 5.64 9.09
N PRO A 181 0.57 6.48 8.14
CA PRO A 181 1.01 5.99 6.86
C PRO A 181 2.26 5.10 7.01
N THR A 182 2.32 4.03 6.25
CA THR A 182 3.47 3.12 6.22
C THR A 182 4.59 3.66 5.35
N GLU A 183 4.27 4.58 4.43
CA GLU A 183 5.24 5.21 3.53
C GLU A 183 4.81 6.63 3.20
N VAL A 184 5.76 7.56 3.11
CA VAL A 184 5.53 8.99 2.80
C VAL A 184 6.34 9.39 1.57
N ILE A 185 5.65 9.98 0.60
CA ILE A 185 6.25 10.49 -0.64
C ILE A 185 6.29 12.01 -0.58
N LEU A 186 7.46 12.58 -0.77
CA LEU A 186 7.68 14.01 -0.64
C LEU A 186 8.71 14.54 -1.66
N GLN A 187 8.88 15.88 -1.68
CA GLN A 187 9.85 16.54 -2.52
C GLN A 187 11.28 16.22 -2.06
N ARG A 188 12.15 15.84 -3.00
CA ARG A 188 13.54 15.45 -2.71
C ARG A 188 14.31 16.52 -1.95
N GLN A 189 14.17 17.77 -2.35
CA GLN A 189 14.86 18.89 -1.71
C GLN A 189 14.33 19.22 -0.31
N LYS A 190 13.15 18.71 0.08
CA LYS A 190 12.49 18.99 1.36
C LYS A 190 12.57 17.83 2.37
N GLN A 191 13.35 16.80 2.08
CA GLN A 191 13.48 15.64 2.97
C GLN A 191 14.04 16.01 4.35
N GLN A 192 15.06 16.88 4.40
CA GLN A 192 15.60 17.35 5.68
C GLN A 192 14.58 18.20 6.47
N LEU A 193 13.84 19.05 5.77
CA LEU A 193 12.76 19.84 6.35
C LEU A 193 11.69 18.92 6.94
N PHE A 194 11.29 17.87 6.21
CA PHE A 194 10.31 16.87 6.69
C PHE A 194 10.74 16.27 8.03
N HIS A 195 11.97 15.75 8.11
CA HIS A 195 12.47 15.16 9.37
C HIS A 195 12.60 16.16 10.53
N SER A 196 12.80 17.45 10.24
CA SER A 196 12.81 18.49 11.25
C SER A 196 11.42 18.88 11.77
N LEU A 197 10.41 18.83 10.87
CA LEU A 197 9.02 19.15 11.21
C LEU A 197 8.28 17.97 11.87
N PHE A 198 8.59 16.75 11.40
CA PHE A 198 7.95 15.49 11.82
C PHE A 198 9.03 14.50 12.25
N PRO A 199 9.44 14.52 13.53
CA PRO A 199 10.63 13.78 14.01
C PRO A 199 10.40 12.27 14.12
N GLU A 200 9.23 11.77 13.82
CA GLU A 200 8.96 10.33 13.80
C GLU A 200 9.60 9.64 12.60
N THR A 201 9.86 8.34 12.75
CA THR A 201 10.49 7.54 11.70
C THR A 201 9.43 7.03 10.73
N TYR A 202 9.45 7.56 9.51
CA TYR A 202 8.64 7.09 8.38
C TYR A 202 9.53 6.53 7.28
N TYR A 203 9.08 5.52 6.58
CA TYR A 203 9.68 5.15 5.31
C TYR A 203 9.38 6.25 4.30
N THR A 204 10.41 6.84 3.71
CA THR A 204 10.25 7.97 2.79
C THR A 204 10.79 7.66 1.41
N ASN A 205 10.07 8.12 0.38
CA ASN A 205 10.54 8.21 -0.99
C ASN A 205 10.37 9.63 -1.50
N THR A 206 11.13 9.99 -2.52
CA THR A 206 11.17 11.37 -3.00
C THR A 206 11.03 11.45 -4.50
N PHE A 207 10.32 12.50 -4.96
CA PHE A 207 10.31 12.92 -6.35
C PHE A 207 10.91 14.32 -6.53
N ASP A 208 11.24 14.63 -7.77
CA ASP A 208 11.68 15.96 -8.17
C ASP A 208 10.49 16.93 -8.22
N ASP A 209 10.76 18.24 -8.13
CA ASP A 209 9.75 19.28 -7.92
C ASP A 209 8.69 19.39 -9.03
N TRP A 210 8.97 18.90 -10.24
CA TRP A 210 8.02 18.95 -11.35
C TRP A 210 6.73 18.13 -11.10
N VAL A 211 6.81 17.08 -10.27
CA VAL A 211 5.65 16.28 -9.87
C VAL A 211 4.73 17.08 -8.92
N PHE A 212 5.27 18.06 -8.21
CA PHE A 212 4.57 18.86 -7.22
C PHE A 212 4.00 20.16 -7.79
N THR A 213 3.54 20.13 -9.03
CA THR A 213 2.91 21.28 -9.70
C THR A 213 1.39 21.09 -9.79
N THR A 214 0.66 22.21 -9.79
CA THR A 214 -0.80 22.20 -9.87
C THR A 214 -1.31 21.60 -11.19
N ASP A 215 -0.64 21.96 -12.31
CA ASP A 215 -1.02 21.45 -13.63
C ASP A 215 -0.87 19.92 -13.71
N PHE A 216 0.29 19.40 -13.29
CA PHE A 216 0.52 17.96 -13.22
C PHE A 216 -0.53 17.26 -12.34
N ALA A 217 -0.87 17.87 -11.20
CA ALA A 217 -1.83 17.30 -10.27
C ALA A 217 -3.24 17.23 -10.87
N HIS A 218 -3.71 18.30 -11.50
CA HIS A 218 -5.00 18.32 -12.18
C HIS A 218 -5.07 17.29 -13.30
N ASP A 219 -4.08 17.24 -14.17
CA ASP A 219 -4.01 16.26 -15.26
C ASP A 219 -4.03 14.82 -14.76
N THR A 220 -3.28 14.55 -13.71
CA THR A 220 -3.17 13.20 -13.13
C THR A 220 -4.49 12.75 -12.53
N LEU A 221 -5.13 13.59 -11.70
CA LEU A 221 -6.37 13.23 -11.00
C LEU A 221 -7.58 13.20 -11.93
N THR A 222 -7.71 14.16 -12.85
CA THR A 222 -8.82 14.17 -13.82
C THR A 222 -8.75 12.96 -14.77
N ARG A 223 -7.55 12.56 -15.16
CA ARG A 223 -7.32 11.32 -15.95
C ARG A 223 -7.69 10.09 -15.14
N GLN A 224 -7.27 10.00 -13.87
CA GLN A 224 -7.59 8.85 -13.00
C GLN A 224 -9.09 8.66 -12.84
N PHE A 225 -9.82 9.75 -12.58
CA PHE A 225 -11.27 9.70 -12.30
C PHE A 225 -12.16 9.83 -13.54
N GLY A 226 -11.57 10.05 -14.72
CA GLY A 226 -12.32 10.22 -15.96
C GLY A 226 -13.24 11.46 -15.96
N THR A 227 -12.83 12.54 -15.27
CA THR A 227 -13.64 13.75 -15.06
C THR A 227 -12.99 14.97 -15.71
N ALA A 228 -13.81 15.98 -16.08
CA ALA A 228 -13.30 17.24 -16.60
C ALA A 228 -12.82 18.20 -15.49
N SER A 229 -13.27 18.00 -14.24
CA SER A 229 -12.86 18.82 -13.09
C SER A 229 -12.98 18.04 -11.78
N LEU A 230 -12.32 18.53 -10.73
CA LEU A 230 -12.36 17.94 -9.39
C LEU A 230 -13.50 18.49 -8.51
N LYS A 231 -14.40 19.33 -9.07
CA LYS A 231 -15.53 19.94 -8.33
C LYS A 231 -16.40 18.93 -7.62
N GLY A 232 -16.71 17.83 -8.29
CA GLY A 232 -17.57 16.77 -7.75
C GLY A 232 -17.06 16.11 -6.48
N PHE A 233 -15.73 16.21 -6.23
CA PHE A 233 -15.10 15.66 -5.01
C PHE A 233 -15.03 16.68 -3.86
N GLY A 234 -15.41 17.96 -4.06
CA GLY A 234 -15.36 19.00 -3.03
C GLY A 234 -13.93 19.40 -2.60
N VAL A 235 -12.94 19.20 -3.46
CA VAL A 235 -11.52 19.40 -3.13
C VAL A 235 -10.88 20.61 -3.83
N GLU A 236 -11.65 21.42 -4.57
CA GLU A 236 -11.11 22.56 -5.34
C GLU A 236 -10.37 23.60 -4.49
N SER A 237 -10.81 23.80 -3.25
CA SER A 237 -10.15 24.72 -2.30
C SER A 237 -8.87 24.15 -1.68
N LEU A 238 -8.53 22.90 -1.97
CA LEU A 238 -7.40 22.18 -1.40
C LEU A 238 -6.24 22.06 -2.40
N ASP A 239 -5.79 23.17 -2.99
CA ASP A 239 -4.76 23.18 -4.03
C ASP A 239 -3.50 22.41 -3.64
N LYS A 240 -3.03 22.52 -2.40
CA LYS A 240 -1.87 21.78 -1.88
C LYS A 240 -2.19 20.30 -1.63
N GLY A 241 -3.40 20.02 -1.15
CA GLY A 241 -3.90 18.65 -0.96
C GLY A 241 -4.04 17.90 -2.28
N VAL A 242 -4.56 18.57 -3.31
CA VAL A 242 -4.68 18.03 -4.68
C VAL A 242 -3.32 17.64 -5.25
N VAL A 243 -2.29 18.48 -5.05
CA VAL A 243 -0.91 18.14 -5.43
C VAL A 243 -0.43 16.90 -4.68
N ALA A 244 -0.64 16.82 -3.37
CA ALA A 244 -0.26 15.65 -2.57
C ALA A 244 -0.97 14.36 -3.03
N ALA A 245 -2.25 14.45 -3.42
CA ALA A 245 -3.00 13.32 -3.95
C ALA A 245 -2.43 12.82 -5.29
N ALA A 246 -2.11 13.73 -6.21
CA ALA A 246 -1.50 13.37 -7.48
C ALA A 246 -0.12 12.69 -7.32
N VAL A 247 0.66 13.15 -6.35
CA VAL A 247 1.98 12.54 -6.02
C VAL A 247 1.81 11.08 -5.59
N ALA A 248 0.82 10.76 -4.76
CA ALA A 248 0.53 9.39 -4.35
C ALA A 248 0.12 8.50 -5.54
N LEU A 249 -0.72 9.01 -6.46
CA LEU A 249 -1.08 8.28 -7.68
C LEU A 249 0.10 8.10 -8.64
N HIS A 250 0.93 9.12 -8.81
CA HIS A 250 2.12 9.04 -9.65
C HIS A 250 3.07 7.96 -9.13
N TYR A 251 3.20 7.84 -7.80
CA TYR A 251 4.02 6.79 -7.19
C TYR A 251 3.52 5.37 -7.54
N LEU A 252 2.22 5.15 -7.67
CA LEU A 252 1.69 3.86 -8.13
C LEU A 252 2.15 3.53 -9.54
N GLN A 253 2.17 4.51 -10.45
CA GLN A 253 2.64 4.32 -11.82
C GLN A 253 4.13 3.97 -11.85
N GLU A 254 4.96 4.68 -11.07
CA GLU A 254 6.40 4.40 -10.94
C GLU A 254 6.68 3.02 -10.33
N THR A 255 5.80 2.53 -9.46
CA THR A 255 5.88 1.20 -8.85
C THR A 255 5.22 0.09 -9.69
N ARG A 256 4.84 0.41 -10.94
CA ARG A 256 4.22 -0.53 -11.90
C ARG A 256 2.86 -1.08 -11.44
N HIS A 257 2.14 -0.29 -10.67
CA HIS A 257 0.75 -0.57 -10.32
C HIS A 257 -0.18 0.18 -11.29
N ASP A 258 -0.15 -0.19 -12.57
CA ASP A 258 -0.87 0.51 -13.65
C ASP A 258 -2.39 0.28 -13.60
N ARG A 259 -2.85 -0.76 -12.89
CA ARG A 259 -4.27 -1.06 -12.73
C ARG A 259 -4.79 -0.42 -11.44
N THR A 260 -5.36 0.76 -11.58
CA THR A 260 -5.88 1.58 -10.46
C THR A 260 -7.40 1.74 -10.51
N GLY A 261 -8.12 0.82 -11.16
CA GLY A 261 -9.56 0.86 -11.34
C GLY A 261 -10.38 0.79 -10.03
N ASN A 262 -9.76 0.36 -8.93
CA ASN A 262 -10.34 0.38 -7.60
C ASN A 262 -10.30 1.76 -6.93
N ILE A 263 -9.48 2.69 -7.42
CA ILE A 263 -9.37 4.05 -6.89
C ILE A 263 -10.36 4.94 -7.66
N CYS A 264 -11.61 4.96 -7.19
CA CYS A 264 -12.72 5.59 -7.90
C CYS A 264 -13.07 7.00 -7.42
N GLY A 265 -12.46 7.48 -6.33
CA GLY A 265 -12.82 8.76 -5.75
C GLY A 265 -11.76 9.32 -4.82
N LEU A 266 -11.98 10.57 -4.43
CA LEU A 266 -11.13 11.33 -3.51
C LEU A 266 -12.03 12.00 -2.47
N SER A 267 -11.77 11.73 -1.19
CA SER A 267 -12.55 12.24 -0.08
C SER A 267 -11.78 13.30 0.69
N ARG A 268 -12.42 14.46 0.90
CA ARG A 268 -11.88 15.50 1.76
C ARG A 268 -11.97 15.08 3.23
N VAL A 269 -10.90 15.28 3.99
CA VAL A 269 -10.94 15.21 5.46
C VAL A 269 -11.38 16.56 6.00
N GLU A 270 -12.54 16.59 6.66
CA GLU A 270 -13.13 17.81 7.22
C GLU A 270 -12.65 17.99 8.67
N GLU A 271 -11.89 19.06 8.92
CA GLU A 271 -11.33 19.34 10.24
C GLU A 271 -12.40 19.51 11.32
N ASP A 272 -13.47 20.21 11.00
CA ASP A 272 -14.55 20.57 11.94
C ASP A 272 -15.44 19.38 12.34
N ARG A 273 -15.39 18.27 11.61
CA ARG A 273 -16.25 17.11 11.85
C ARG A 273 -15.82 16.27 13.05
N TYR A 274 -14.52 16.32 13.42
CA TYR A 274 -13.93 15.42 14.39
C TYR A 274 -13.32 16.15 15.58
N VAL A 275 -13.26 15.47 16.72
CA VAL A 275 -12.40 15.85 17.84
C VAL A 275 -10.99 15.35 17.52
N TRP A 276 -10.09 16.26 17.24
CA TRP A 276 -8.72 15.92 16.89
C TRP A 276 -7.89 15.63 18.15
N LEU A 277 -7.41 14.42 18.23
CA LEU A 277 -6.53 13.97 19.31
C LEU A 277 -5.08 14.20 18.87
N ASP A 278 -4.29 14.86 19.72
CA ASP A 278 -2.86 14.98 19.48
C ASP A 278 -2.13 13.65 19.77
N LYS A 279 -0.89 13.55 19.30
CA LYS A 279 -0.07 12.34 19.47
C LYS A 279 0.15 11.93 20.91
N PHE A 280 0.29 12.91 21.82
CA PHE A 280 0.51 12.65 23.25
C PHE A 280 -0.74 12.05 23.87
N THR A 281 -1.91 12.60 23.55
CA THR A 281 -3.20 12.07 23.98
C THR A 281 -3.41 10.64 23.48
N MET A 282 -3.22 10.39 22.18
CA MET A 282 -3.38 9.03 21.61
C MET A 282 -2.41 8.01 22.23
N ARG A 283 -1.16 8.43 22.46
CA ARG A 283 -0.13 7.58 23.07
C ARG A 283 -0.40 7.33 24.55
N ASN A 284 -0.75 8.38 25.32
CA ASN A 284 -0.97 8.26 26.75
C ASN A 284 -2.23 7.47 27.10
N LEU A 285 -3.25 7.55 26.24
CA LEU A 285 -4.47 6.73 26.36
C LEU A 285 -4.29 5.33 25.77
N GLU A 286 -3.17 5.03 25.14
CA GLU A 286 -2.87 3.76 24.48
C GLU A 286 -4.04 3.28 23.60
N LEU A 287 -4.60 4.18 22.77
CA LEU A 287 -5.81 3.91 22.01
C LEU A 287 -5.64 2.77 21.03
N ILE A 288 -4.63 2.86 20.15
CA ILE A 288 -4.36 1.93 19.05
C ILE A 288 -2.91 1.44 19.02
N HIS A 289 -2.05 2.02 19.83
CA HIS A 289 -0.63 1.67 19.94
C HIS A 289 -0.11 1.92 21.35
N SER A 290 0.76 1.04 21.83
CA SER A 290 1.49 1.19 23.09
C SER A 290 2.99 1.27 22.84
N PRO A 291 3.75 2.09 23.59
CA PRO A 291 5.20 2.07 23.57
C PRO A 291 5.80 0.81 24.22
N ASN A 292 5.00 0.06 24.97
CA ASN A 292 5.43 -1.14 25.65
C ASN A 292 5.18 -2.37 24.78
N GLU A 293 6.19 -3.16 24.53
CA GLU A 293 6.07 -4.45 23.86
C GLU A 293 5.12 -5.37 24.63
N ASN A 294 4.21 -6.04 23.92
CA ASN A 294 3.17 -6.94 24.46
C ASN A 294 2.09 -6.28 25.32
N ALA A 295 2.00 -4.97 25.41
CA ALA A 295 0.89 -4.29 26.06
C ALA A 295 -0.38 -4.39 25.19
N LYS A 296 -1.53 -4.51 25.84
CA LYS A 296 -2.84 -4.45 25.18
C LYS A 296 -3.29 -2.99 25.11
N THR A 297 -3.62 -2.55 23.91
CA THR A 297 -4.20 -1.23 23.68
C THR A 297 -5.70 -1.22 23.95
N LEU A 298 -6.30 -0.03 24.01
CA LEU A 298 -7.75 0.08 24.18
C LEU A 298 -8.49 -0.65 23.05
N VAL A 299 -8.05 -0.51 21.79
CA VAL A 299 -8.68 -1.19 20.65
C VAL A 299 -8.60 -2.72 20.80
N ASP A 300 -7.50 -3.27 21.31
CA ASP A 300 -7.37 -4.73 21.49
C ASP A 300 -8.39 -5.28 22.50
N VAL A 301 -8.79 -4.46 23.47
CA VAL A 301 -9.77 -4.83 24.49
C VAL A 301 -11.20 -4.74 23.96
N ILE A 302 -11.53 -3.66 23.23
CA ILE A 302 -12.90 -3.36 22.81
C ILE A 302 -13.26 -3.92 21.45
N ASP A 303 -12.27 -4.27 20.59
CA ASP A 303 -12.55 -4.82 19.24
C ASP A 303 -13.30 -6.17 19.34
N ARG A 304 -14.57 -6.11 19.03
CA ARG A 304 -15.47 -7.27 18.87
C ARG A 304 -16.04 -7.35 17.46
N THR A 305 -15.42 -6.64 16.51
CA THR A 305 -15.81 -6.67 15.11
C THR A 305 -15.67 -8.07 14.53
N VAL A 306 -16.53 -8.40 13.58
CA VAL A 306 -16.54 -9.74 12.95
C VAL A 306 -16.02 -9.72 11.52
N THR A 307 -15.65 -8.53 11.02
CA THR A 307 -15.06 -8.33 9.70
C THR A 307 -13.82 -7.44 9.77
N PRO A 308 -12.84 -7.64 8.88
CA PRO A 308 -11.67 -6.75 8.78
C PRO A 308 -12.03 -5.29 8.52
N MET A 309 -12.96 -5.01 7.60
CA MET A 309 -13.40 -3.64 7.31
C MET A 309 -14.09 -2.99 8.52
N GLY A 310 -14.83 -3.75 9.33
CA GLY A 310 -15.36 -3.26 10.60
C GLY A 310 -14.26 -2.92 11.61
N ALA A 311 -13.18 -3.70 11.67
CA ALA A 311 -12.04 -3.41 12.53
C ALA A 311 -11.30 -2.14 12.08
N ARG A 312 -11.09 -1.95 10.77
CA ARG A 312 -10.52 -0.71 10.20
C ARG A 312 -11.38 0.50 10.53
N MET A 313 -12.70 0.37 10.37
CA MET A 313 -13.66 1.43 10.73
C MET A 313 -13.61 1.77 12.22
N LEU A 314 -13.58 0.77 13.11
CA LEU A 314 -13.49 0.97 14.56
C LEU A 314 -12.23 1.77 14.93
N ARG A 315 -11.07 1.40 14.38
CA ARG A 315 -9.81 2.12 14.61
C ARG A 315 -9.91 3.58 14.19
N ARG A 316 -10.52 3.85 13.02
CA ARG A 316 -10.75 5.21 12.53
C ARG A 316 -11.69 6.00 13.46
N TRP A 317 -12.77 5.40 13.92
CA TRP A 317 -13.69 6.04 14.85
C TRP A 317 -13.04 6.38 16.18
N MET A 318 -12.11 5.57 16.66
CA MET A 318 -11.37 5.84 17.89
C MET A 318 -10.36 6.97 17.75
N THR A 319 -9.68 7.06 16.60
CA THR A 319 -8.68 8.13 16.36
C THR A 319 -9.29 9.43 15.88
N MET A 320 -10.51 9.39 15.33
CA MET A 320 -11.25 10.52 14.78
C MET A 320 -12.69 10.51 15.32
N PRO A 321 -12.90 10.75 16.64
CA PRO A 321 -14.25 10.76 17.23
C PRO A 321 -15.08 11.91 16.66
N LEU A 322 -16.36 11.67 16.45
CA LEU A 322 -17.29 12.69 15.98
C LEU A 322 -17.47 13.81 17.02
N LYS A 323 -17.65 15.05 16.53
CA LYS A 323 -17.90 16.24 17.32
C LYS A 323 -19.38 16.64 17.28
N ASP A 324 -20.05 16.37 16.16
CA ASP A 324 -21.45 16.73 15.97
C ASP A 324 -22.37 15.81 16.78
N ARG A 325 -23.22 16.45 17.61
CA ARG A 325 -24.13 15.73 18.51
C ARG A 325 -25.16 14.90 17.76
N SER A 326 -25.71 15.38 16.66
CA SER A 326 -26.72 14.68 15.89
C SER A 326 -26.16 13.38 15.30
N ALA A 327 -24.95 13.45 14.70
CA ALA A 327 -24.28 12.29 14.15
C ALA A 327 -23.87 11.27 15.22
N ILE A 328 -23.57 11.71 16.45
CA ILE A 328 -23.30 10.83 17.60
C ILE A 328 -24.59 10.14 18.03
N GLU A 329 -25.68 10.89 18.20
CA GLU A 329 -27.00 10.37 18.61
C GLU A 329 -27.55 9.35 17.60
N GLU A 330 -27.36 9.60 16.30
CA GLU A 330 -27.73 8.64 15.24
C GLU A 330 -27.03 7.29 15.44
N ARG A 331 -25.72 7.26 15.70
CA ARG A 331 -24.99 6.02 15.99
C ARG A 331 -25.48 5.37 17.27
N LEU A 332 -25.74 6.15 18.31
CA LEU A 332 -26.21 5.63 19.61
C LEU A 332 -27.63 5.05 19.51
N CYS A 333 -28.51 5.59 18.68
CA CYS A 333 -29.84 5.02 18.42
C CYS A 333 -29.75 3.60 17.85
N VAL A 334 -28.84 3.35 16.90
CA VAL A 334 -28.61 2.01 16.36
C VAL A 334 -28.07 1.04 17.43
N VAL A 335 -27.12 1.52 18.25
CA VAL A 335 -26.55 0.72 19.35
C VAL A 335 -27.64 0.36 20.37
N ASP A 336 -28.46 1.34 20.80
CA ASP A 336 -29.56 1.14 21.76
C ASP A 336 -30.57 0.11 21.23
N LEU A 337 -30.95 0.21 19.95
CA LEU A 337 -31.80 -0.79 19.30
C LEU A 337 -31.21 -2.19 19.39
N LEU A 338 -29.94 -2.36 19.01
CA LEU A 338 -29.29 -3.68 18.97
C LEU A 338 -29.03 -4.25 20.37
N VAL A 339 -28.91 -3.41 21.40
CA VAL A 339 -28.84 -3.84 22.81
C VAL A 339 -30.20 -4.34 23.30
N ARG A 340 -31.30 -3.69 22.87
CA ARG A 340 -32.67 -4.09 23.24
C ARG A 340 -33.17 -5.33 22.48
N GLU A 341 -32.67 -5.53 21.26
CA GLU A 341 -33.08 -6.60 20.34
C GLU A 341 -31.92 -7.58 20.05
N PRO A 342 -31.50 -8.41 21.04
CA PRO A 342 -30.35 -9.29 20.91
C PRO A 342 -30.49 -10.34 19.81
N ASP A 343 -31.70 -10.79 19.50
CA ASP A 343 -31.95 -11.75 18.40
C ASP A 343 -31.72 -11.09 17.03
N LEU A 344 -32.14 -9.83 16.85
CA LEU A 344 -31.85 -9.06 15.67
C LEU A 344 -30.32 -8.83 15.52
N ALA A 345 -29.69 -8.41 16.62
CA ALA A 345 -28.23 -8.21 16.65
C ALA A 345 -27.46 -9.50 16.30
N GLY A 346 -27.93 -10.64 16.78
CA GLY A 346 -27.37 -11.97 16.48
C GLY A 346 -27.47 -12.33 15.00
N ARG A 347 -28.64 -12.14 14.39
CA ARG A 347 -28.86 -12.38 12.95
C ARG A 347 -28.02 -11.45 12.10
N MET A 348 -28.04 -10.16 12.38
CA MET A 348 -27.19 -9.19 11.66
C MET A 348 -25.71 -9.55 11.75
N ARG A 349 -25.23 -9.89 12.95
CA ARG A 349 -23.83 -10.29 13.17
C ARG A 349 -23.44 -11.51 12.34
N GLN A 350 -24.34 -12.49 12.17
CA GLN A 350 -24.09 -13.66 11.34
C GLN A 350 -23.92 -13.30 9.86
N HIS A 351 -24.81 -12.48 9.31
CA HIS A 351 -24.69 -12.01 7.91
C HIS A 351 -23.46 -11.14 7.71
N ILE A 352 -23.19 -10.19 8.61
CA ILE A 352 -21.97 -9.34 8.56
C ILE A 352 -20.70 -10.20 8.54
N ARG A 353 -20.64 -11.27 9.34
CA ARG A 353 -19.49 -12.20 9.32
C ARG A 353 -19.30 -12.85 7.96
N THR A 354 -20.40 -13.19 7.26
CA THR A 354 -20.37 -13.79 5.92
C THR A 354 -19.89 -12.81 4.87
N VAL A 355 -20.15 -11.49 5.01
CA VAL A 355 -19.66 -10.45 4.11
C VAL A 355 -18.12 -10.42 4.06
N GLY A 356 -17.45 -10.66 5.19
CA GLY A 356 -15.99 -10.72 5.26
C GLY A 356 -15.29 -9.40 4.93
N ASP A 357 -14.24 -9.44 4.12
CA ASP A 357 -13.48 -8.26 3.67
C ASP A 357 -13.83 -7.89 2.22
N LEU A 358 -15.07 -7.43 2.03
CA LEU A 358 -15.57 -7.09 0.70
C LEU A 358 -14.81 -5.91 0.07
N GLU A 359 -14.31 -4.96 0.85
CA GLU A 359 -13.51 -3.82 0.35
C GLU A 359 -12.26 -4.28 -0.39
N ARG A 360 -11.44 -5.15 0.23
CA ARG A 360 -10.23 -5.68 -0.40
C ARG A 360 -10.55 -6.64 -1.55
N LEU A 361 -11.61 -7.42 -1.43
CA LEU A 361 -12.05 -8.29 -2.51
C LEU A 361 -12.53 -7.50 -3.73
N ALA A 362 -13.32 -6.44 -3.55
CA ALA A 362 -13.76 -5.56 -4.62
C ALA A 362 -12.57 -4.88 -5.32
N SER A 363 -11.59 -4.40 -4.54
CA SER A 363 -10.34 -3.85 -5.09
C SER A 363 -9.59 -4.86 -5.96
N LYS A 364 -9.45 -6.12 -5.51
CA LYS A 364 -8.80 -7.18 -6.30
C LYS A 364 -9.57 -7.49 -7.59
N VAL A 365 -10.91 -7.48 -7.55
CA VAL A 365 -11.74 -7.63 -8.76
C VAL A 365 -11.45 -6.51 -9.75
N ALA A 366 -11.48 -5.25 -9.30
CA ALA A 366 -11.28 -4.08 -10.17
C ALA A 366 -9.92 -4.07 -10.86
N ILE A 367 -8.87 -4.56 -10.20
CA ILE A 367 -7.52 -4.65 -10.79
C ILE A 367 -7.25 -5.99 -11.49
N GLY A 368 -8.21 -6.94 -11.50
CA GLY A 368 -8.07 -8.24 -12.14
C GLY A 368 -7.08 -9.19 -11.47
N ARG A 369 -6.89 -9.05 -10.14
CA ARG A 369 -6.00 -9.92 -9.31
C ARG A 369 -6.79 -10.87 -8.40
N VAL A 370 -8.01 -11.22 -8.77
CA VAL A 370 -8.92 -12.06 -7.99
C VAL A 370 -8.80 -13.53 -8.41
N SER A 371 -8.76 -14.45 -7.45
CA SER A 371 -8.80 -15.89 -7.70
C SER A 371 -10.25 -16.39 -7.78
N PRO A 372 -10.50 -17.58 -8.40
CA PRO A 372 -11.85 -18.19 -8.46
C PRO A 372 -12.49 -18.40 -7.08
N ARG A 373 -11.68 -18.67 -6.03
CA ARG A 373 -12.16 -18.82 -4.67
C ARG A 373 -12.62 -17.47 -4.09
N GLU A 374 -11.89 -16.40 -4.37
CA GLU A 374 -12.24 -15.05 -3.94
C GLU A 374 -13.49 -14.53 -4.67
N VAL A 375 -13.69 -14.87 -5.95
CA VAL A 375 -14.96 -14.59 -6.67
C VAL A 375 -16.15 -15.25 -5.95
N GLN A 376 -15.99 -16.49 -5.51
CA GLN A 376 -17.03 -17.17 -4.70
C GLN A 376 -17.26 -16.47 -3.35
N GLN A 377 -16.23 -15.87 -2.74
CA GLN A 377 -16.42 -15.09 -1.52
C GLN A 377 -17.20 -13.80 -1.81
N VAL A 378 -16.90 -13.10 -2.92
CA VAL A 378 -17.67 -11.92 -3.35
C VAL A 378 -19.15 -12.29 -3.54
N ARG A 379 -19.48 -13.40 -4.24
CA ARG A 379 -20.86 -13.85 -4.42
C ARG A 379 -21.56 -14.04 -3.06
N ARG A 380 -20.93 -14.78 -2.13
CA ARG A 380 -21.51 -15.01 -0.79
C ARG A 380 -21.67 -13.74 0.01
N ALA A 381 -20.72 -12.80 -0.14
CA ALA A 381 -20.79 -11.50 0.52
C ALA A 381 -21.99 -10.69 0.02
N LEU A 382 -22.20 -10.61 -1.30
CA LEU A 382 -23.34 -9.90 -1.89
C LEU A 382 -24.67 -10.54 -1.52
N GLU A 383 -24.79 -11.87 -1.51
CA GLU A 383 -25.97 -12.57 -0.99
C GLU A 383 -26.26 -12.17 0.48
N ALA A 384 -25.22 -12.13 1.34
CA ALA A 384 -25.38 -11.70 2.72
C ALA A 384 -25.74 -10.21 2.86
N VAL A 385 -25.30 -9.35 1.95
CA VAL A 385 -25.72 -7.94 1.88
C VAL A 385 -27.21 -7.84 1.55
N GLY A 386 -27.74 -8.66 0.63
CA GLY A 386 -29.18 -8.73 0.34
C GLY A 386 -30.02 -9.11 1.55
N GLU A 387 -29.57 -10.11 2.32
CA GLU A 387 -30.22 -10.49 3.57
C GLU A 387 -30.17 -9.38 4.64
N LEU A 388 -29.02 -8.70 4.79
CA LEU A 388 -28.88 -7.56 5.70
C LEU A 388 -29.83 -6.42 5.29
N ARG A 389 -29.93 -6.10 4.00
CA ARG A 389 -30.83 -5.09 3.46
C ARG A 389 -32.29 -5.41 3.81
N THR A 390 -32.68 -6.69 3.68
CA THR A 390 -34.02 -7.15 4.04
C THR A 390 -34.31 -7.00 5.53
N LEU A 391 -33.34 -7.36 6.39
CA LEU A 391 -33.47 -7.18 7.85
C LEU A 391 -33.56 -5.69 8.23
N CYS A 392 -32.74 -4.84 7.64
CA CYS A 392 -32.73 -3.40 7.91
C CYS A 392 -34.06 -2.72 7.51
N ARG A 393 -34.67 -3.14 6.39
CA ARG A 393 -35.98 -2.59 5.95
C ARG A 393 -37.13 -2.87 6.90
N GLN A 394 -37.04 -3.87 7.72
CA GLN A 394 -38.09 -4.26 8.67
C GLN A 394 -38.08 -3.41 9.95
N VAL A 395 -37.09 -2.54 10.12
CA VAL A 395 -36.88 -1.77 11.36
C VAL A 395 -36.64 -0.30 11.01
N ASP A 396 -37.50 0.59 11.48
CA ASP A 396 -37.50 2.01 11.11
C ASP A 396 -36.13 2.69 11.33
N VAL A 397 -35.47 2.43 12.45
CA VAL A 397 -34.15 2.99 12.77
C VAL A 397 -33.06 2.52 11.78
N LEU A 398 -33.21 1.33 11.21
CA LEU A 398 -32.25 0.75 10.27
C LEU A 398 -32.61 0.99 8.80
N SER A 399 -33.84 1.43 8.51
CA SER A 399 -34.32 1.63 7.15
C SER A 399 -33.44 2.58 6.31
N PRO A 400 -32.90 3.70 6.84
CA PRO A 400 -32.00 4.55 6.09
C PRO A 400 -30.71 3.86 5.65
N TYR A 401 -30.23 2.89 6.41
CA TYR A 401 -29.04 2.09 6.05
C TYR A 401 -29.38 1.04 4.98
N ALA A 402 -30.61 0.51 4.97
CA ALA A 402 -31.04 -0.44 3.95
C ALA A 402 -30.99 0.17 2.54
N GLU A 403 -31.28 1.44 2.39
CA GLU A 403 -31.24 2.15 1.09
C GLU A 403 -29.78 2.35 0.58
N GLN A 404 -28.80 2.27 1.48
CA GLN A 404 -27.37 2.36 1.15
C GLN A 404 -26.74 0.99 0.83
N LEU A 405 -27.43 -0.12 1.16
CA LEU A 405 -26.95 -1.47 0.89
C LEU A 405 -27.35 -1.90 -0.52
N ASP A 406 -26.36 -2.03 -1.40
CA ASP A 406 -26.53 -2.54 -2.77
C ASP A 406 -26.00 -3.98 -2.86
N ALA A 407 -26.86 -4.90 -3.24
CA ALA A 407 -26.51 -6.31 -3.46
C ALA A 407 -26.02 -6.58 -4.89
N CYS A 408 -25.99 -5.55 -5.77
CA CYS A 408 -25.60 -5.66 -7.18
C CYS A 408 -26.39 -6.73 -7.95
N GLU A 409 -27.74 -6.76 -7.77
CA GLU A 409 -28.68 -7.71 -8.38
C GLU A 409 -28.79 -7.55 -9.90
#